data_85075c59d115c367ab1b06bbfb06cc29
#
_entry.id   85075c59d115c367ab1b06bbfb06cc29
#
_cell.length_a   1.000
_cell.length_b   1.000
_cell.length_c   1.000
_cell.angle_alpha   90.00
_cell.angle_beta   90.00
_cell.angle_gamma   90.00
#
_symmetry.space_group_name_H-M   'P 1'
#
loop_
_entity.id
_entity.type
_entity.pdbx_description
1 polymer ?
#
loop_
_entity_poly.entity_id
_entity_poly.type
_entity_poly.pdbx_seq_one_letter_code
_entity_poly.pdbx_strand_id
1 'polypeptide(L)'
;IESPGHESKKANIYKGRITRIEPSLEAAFVDYGAERHGFLPLKEIAREYFPEGYTYQGRPSIKEVLTEGQEVIVQVEKEERGSKGAALTTFISLAGSYLVLMPNNPRAGGISRRIEGDERTQLKAALSTLELPQGMGLIVRTAGVGKSAEELEWDLNVLLNHWSAIKGAADSNPAPFLIHQESNVIVRAIRDYLRRDIGEILIDSNTIYERAKEHIKLVRPDFISRVKKYDGEVPLFSHYQIESQIESAFQREVRLPSGGSIVIDPTEALTSIDINSARATKGGDIEETALNTNLEAADEIARQLRLRDLGGLV
;
A
#
# COMPACT_ATOMS: atom_id res chain seq x y z
N ILE A 1 3.89 -1.61 -11.94
CA ILE A 1 3.27 -1.05 -13.14
C ILE A 1 1.77 -0.97 -12.89
N GLU A 2 1.20 0.23 -13.00
CA GLU A 2 -0.24 0.45 -12.88
C GLU A 2 -0.73 1.22 -14.10
N SER A 3 -1.95 0.95 -14.52
CA SER A 3 -2.60 1.64 -15.63
C SER A 3 -3.93 2.24 -15.18
N PRO A 4 -4.37 3.35 -15.77
CA PRO A 4 -5.68 3.92 -15.49
C PRO A 4 -6.81 2.92 -15.71
N GLY A 5 -7.83 2.96 -14.87
CA GLY A 5 -9.00 2.06 -14.96
C GLY A 5 -8.88 0.74 -14.20
N HIS A 6 -7.71 0.43 -13.66
CA HIS A 6 -7.48 -0.76 -12.83
C HIS A 6 -7.03 -0.38 -11.42
N GLU A 7 -7.55 0.72 -10.91
CA GLU A 7 -7.22 1.23 -9.57
C GLU A 7 -7.87 0.36 -8.51
N SER A 8 -7.06 -0.08 -7.55
CA SER A 8 -7.53 -0.82 -6.39
C SER A 8 -8.30 0.12 -5.46
N LYS A 9 -9.43 -0.35 -4.92
CA LYS A 9 -10.17 0.35 -3.85
C LYS A 9 -9.66 -0.01 -2.44
N LYS A 10 -8.72 -0.96 -2.34
CA LYS A 10 -8.18 -1.39 -1.05
C LYS A 10 -7.59 -0.20 -0.28
N ALA A 11 -7.92 -0.13 1.00
CA ALA A 11 -7.55 0.93 1.93
C ALA A 11 -8.15 2.32 1.64
N ASN A 12 -8.96 2.49 0.60
CA ASN A 12 -9.73 3.72 0.42
C ASN A 12 -10.68 3.95 1.59
N ILE A 13 -10.88 5.21 1.95
CA ILE A 13 -11.75 5.63 3.06
C ILE A 13 -12.95 6.37 2.51
N TYR A 14 -14.12 5.95 2.94
CA TYR A 14 -15.40 6.51 2.52
C TYR A 14 -16.25 6.91 3.72
N LYS A 15 -17.11 7.89 3.52
CA LYS A 15 -18.29 8.08 4.35
C LYS A 15 -19.40 7.21 3.77
N GLY A 16 -19.86 6.22 4.54
CA GLY A 16 -20.89 5.29 4.14
C GLY A 16 -22.16 5.45 4.98
N ARG A 17 -23.25 4.87 4.49
CA ARG A 17 -24.54 4.83 5.17
C ARG A 17 -24.99 3.40 5.36
N ILE A 18 -25.39 3.04 6.57
CA ILE A 18 -25.95 1.74 6.88
C ILE A 18 -27.30 1.61 6.16
N THR A 19 -27.41 0.64 5.27
CA THR A 19 -28.63 0.41 4.48
C THR A 19 -29.43 -0.76 4.99
N ARG A 20 -28.79 -1.78 5.56
CA ARG A 20 -29.43 -2.96 6.10
C ARG A 20 -28.64 -3.55 7.24
N ILE A 21 -29.34 -3.97 8.28
CA ILE A 21 -28.79 -4.73 9.39
C ILE A 21 -29.21 -6.18 9.22
N GLU A 22 -28.25 -7.10 9.29
CA GLU A 22 -28.46 -8.54 9.12
C GLU A 22 -28.02 -9.28 10.39
N PRO A 23 -28.97 -9.51 11.34
CA PRO A 23 -28.62 -10.14 12.61
C PRO A 23 -28.12 -11.57 12.47
N SER A 24 -28.57 -12.31 11.45
CA SER A 24 -28.13 -13.69 11.20
C SER A 24 -26.64 -13.79 10.85
N LEU A 25 -26.05 -12.70 10.35
CA LEU A 25 -24.64 -12.58 10.02
C LEU A 25 -23.85 -11.75 11.05
N GLU A 26 -24.53 -11.20 12.06
CA GLU A 26 -23.95 -10.21 12.97
C GLU A 26 -23.16 -9.12 12.19
N ALA A 27 -23.81 -8.55 11.18
CA ALA A 27 -23.22 -7.62 10.25
C ALA A 27 -24.24 -6.60 9.72
N ALA A 28 -23.72 -5.54 9.12
CA ALA A 28 -24.49 -4.56 8.39
C ALA A 28 -24.01 -4.44 6.95
N PHE A 29 -24.88 -3.97 6.08
CA PHE A 29 -24.53 -3.56 4.72
C PHE A 29 -24.44 -2.04 4.65
N VAL A 30 -23.44 -1.55 3.91
CA VAL A 30 -23.09 -0.14 3.85
C VAL A 30 -23.07 0.32 2.39
N ASP A 31 -23.84 1.36 2.10
CA ASP A 31 -23.68 2.11 0.85
C ASP A 31 -22.49 3.08 1.00
N TYR A 32 -21.42 2.80 0.29
CA TYR A 32 -20.23 3.65 0.26
C TYR A 32 -19.95 4.27 -1.13
N GLY A 33 -20.94 4.18 -2.03
CA GLY A 33 -20.87 4.74 -3.38
C GLY A 33 -20.53 3.75 -4.48
N ALA A 34 -20.27 2.48 -4.14
CA ALA A 34 -20.08 1.43 -5.13
C ALA A 34 -21.43 0.81 -5.52
N GLU A 35 -21.47 0.14 -6.67
CA GLU A 35 -22.66 -0.56 -7.16
C GLU A 35 -23.16 -1.62 -6.17
N ARG A 36 -22.24 -2.37 -5.56
CA ARG A 36 -22.55 -3.32 -4.48
C ARG A 36 -22.26 -2.70 -3.14
N HIS A 37 -23.20 -2.88 -2.20
CA HIS A 37 -22.99 -2.46 -0.82
C HIS A 37 -21.88 -3.26 -0.17
N GLY A 38 -21.13 -2.62 0.71
CA GLY A 38 -20.06 -3.26 1.46
C GLY A 38 -20.59 -4.03 2.68
N PHE A 39 -19.81 -4.99 3.12
CA PHE A 39 -20.11 -5.83 4.30
C PHE A 39 -19.31 -5.34 5.51
N LEU A 40 -20.00 -4.99 6.57
CA LEU A 40 -19.44 -4.49 7.82
C LEU A 40 -19.82 -5.41 8.98
N PRO A 41 -18.94 -6.34 9.39
CA PRO A 41 -19.21 -7.21 10.52
C PRO A 41 -19.10 -6.47 11.87
N LEU A 42 -19.85 -6.95 12.88
CA LEU A 42 -19.87 -6.36 14.22
C LEU A 42 -18.48 -6.15 14.83
N LYS A 43 -17.60 -7.11 14.65
CA LYS A 43 -16.21 -7.05 15.15
C LYS A 43 -15.39 -5.89 14.57
N GLU A 44 -15.81 -5.34 13.45
CA GLU A 44 -15.13 -4.23 12.75
C GLU A 44 -15.77 -2.87 13.03
N ILE A 45 -16.66 -2.79 14.04
CA ILE A 45 -17.33 -1.55 14.42
C ILE A 45 -16.69 -0.98 15.67
N ALA A 46 -16.16 0.25 15.57
CA ALA A 46 -15.57 0.97 16.69
C ALA A 46 -16.65 1.40 17.70
N ARG A 47 -16.26 1.43 18.97
CA ARG A 47 -17.19 1.81 20.06
C ARG A 47 -17.79 3.19 19.93
N GLU A 48 -17.14 4.12 19.25
CA GLU A 48 -17.67 5.46 19.00
C GLU A 48 -19.01 5.45 18.25
N TYR A 49 -19.30 4.39 17.49
CA TYR A 49 -20.54 4.20 16.76
C TYR A 49 -21.64 3.52 17.58
N PHE A 50 -21.33 3.01 18.76
CA PHE A 50 -22.31 2.42 19.64
C PHE A 50 -23.19 3.51 20.26
N PRO A 51 -24.45 3.20 20.63
CA PRO A 51 -25.30 4.16 21.32
C PRO A 51 -24.62 4.70 22.60
N GLU A 52 -24.85 5.98 22.90
CA GLU A 52 -24.33 6.60 24.10
C GLU A 52 -24.80 5.86 25.35
N GLY A 53 -23.86 5.55 26.26
CA GLY A 53 -24.16 4.82 27.48
C GLY A 53 -24.43 3.34 27.28
N TYR A 54 -24.18 2.79 26.09
CA TYR A 54 -24.39 1.38 25.81
C TYR A 54 -23.55 0.49 26.74
N THR A 55 -24.25 -0.33 27.50
CA THR A 55 -23.65 -1.39 28.34
C THR A 55 -24.29 -2.73 27.96
N TYR A 56 -23.46 -3.75 27.78
CA TYR A 56 -23.93 -5.07 27.42
C TYR A 56 -23.52 -6.11 28.48
N GLN A 57 -24.42 -7.07 28.70
CA GLN A 57 -24.09 -8.29 29.44
C GLN A 57 -23.85 -9.40 28.42
N GLY A 58 -22.59 -9.82 28.27
CA GLY A 58 -22.21 -10.81 27.27
C GLY A 58 -21.70 -10.21 25.97
N ARG A 59 -22.11 -10.73 24.80
CA ARG A 59 -21.70 -10.22 23.50
C ARG A 59 -22.67 -9.15 22.99
N PRO A 60 -22.19 -8.03 22.45
CA PRO A 60 -23.06 -7.05 21.81
C PRO A 60 -23.76 -7.66 20.57
N SER A 61 -24.99 -7.21 20.30
CA SER A 61 -25.75 -7.57 19.12
C SER A 61 -25.74 -6.44 18.11
N ILE A 62 -25.64 -6.76 16.81
CA ILE A 62 -25.62 -5.75 15.74
C ILE A 62 -26.89 -4.86 15.77
N LYS A 63 -28.04 -5.43 16.11
CA LYS A 63 -29.31 -4.69 16.24
C LYS A 63 -29.27 -3.62 17.32
N GLU A 64 -28.51 -3.83 18.38
CA GLU A 64 -28.42 -2.92 19.51
C GLU A 64 -27.42 -1.80 19.28
N VAL A 65 -26.41 -2.01 18.42
CA VAL A 65 -25.29 -1.08 18.25
C VAL A 65 -25.42 -0.17 17.04
N LEU A 66 -26.10 -0.62 15.98
CA LEU A 66 -26.28 0.15 14.74
C LEU A 66 -27.75 0.31 14.37
N THR A 67 -28.05 1.40 13.67
CA THR A 67 -29.36 1.66 13.06
C THR A 67 -29.23 1.90 11.56
N GLU A 68 -30.27 1.52 10.81
CA GLU A 68 -30.36 1.85 9.40
C GLU A 68 -30.38 3.37 9.19
N GLY A 69 -29.68 3.84 8.17
CA GLY A 69 -29.50 5.25 7.89
C GLY A 69 -28.33 5.93 8.63
N GLN A 70 -27.72 5.24 9.61
CA GLN A 70 -26.55 5.76 10.33
C GLN A 70 -25.37 5.95 9.38
N GLU A 71 -24.68 7.09 9.50
CA GLU A 71 -23.48 7.37 8.74
C GLU A 71 -22.25 6.90 9.51
N VAL A 72 -21.32 6.28 8.78
CA VAL A 72 -20.08 5.72 9.34
C VAL A 72 -18.90 6.02 8.41
N ILE A 73 -17.71 6.24 8.98
CA ILE A 73 -16.47 6.29 8.21
C ILE A 73 -15.95 4.88 8.10
N VAL A 74 -15.77 4.40 6.88
CA VAL A 74 -15.32 3.03 6.60
C VAL A 74 -14.11 3.00 5.68
N GLN A 75 -13.29 1.98 5.86
CA GLN A 75 -12.14 1.69 5.02
C GLN A 75 -12.32 0.33 4.37
N VAL A 76 -11.94 0.22 3.10
CA VAL A 76 -11.99 -1.06 2.37
C VAL A 76 -10.84 -1.95 2.84
N GLU A 77 -11.17 -3.04 3.48
CA GLU A 77 -10.21 -4.05 3.95
C GLU A 77 -9.92 -5.09 2.87
N LYS A 78 -10.97 -5.53 2.18
CA LYS A 78 -10.90 -6.43 1.02
C LYS A 78 -11.82 -5.93 -0.07
N GLU A 79 -11.31 -5.94 -1.30
CA GLU A 79 -12.10 -5.56 -2.48
C GLU A 79 -13.22 -6.55 -2.78
N GLU A 80 -14.17 -6.10 -3.59
CA GLU A 80 -15.22 -6.95 -4.13
C GLU A 80 -14.61 -8.19 -4.82
N ARG A 81 -15.21 -9.34 -4.57
CA ARG A 81 -14.73 -10.60 -5.13
C ARG A 81 -15.89 -11.49 -5.56
N GLY A 82 -15.97 -11.77 -6.85
CA GLY A 82 -17.07 -12.53 -7.40
C GLY A 82 -18.41 -11.84 -7.16
N SER A 83 -19.33 -12.51 -6.48
CA SER A 83 -20.65 -11.97 -6.09
C SER A 83 -20.65 -11.23 -4.76
N LYS A 84 -19.51 -11.24 -4.01
CA LYS A 84 -19.40 -10.62 -2.70
C LYS A 84 -19.01 -9.16 -2.81
N GLY A 85 -19.69 -8.29 -2.06
CA GLY A 85 -19.30 -6.91 -1.87
C GLY A 85 -17.97 -6.76 -1.10
N ALA A 86 -17.42 -5.55 -1.08
CA ALA A 86 -16.19 -5.27 -0.35
C ALA A 86 -16.36 -5.53 1.16
N ALA A 87 -15.30 -6.02 1.80
CA ALA A 87 -15.23 -6.10 3.25
C ALA A 87 -14.75 -4.75 3.81
N LEU A 88 -15.52 -4.18 4.72
CA LEU A 88 -15.29 -2.88 5.32
C LEU A 88 -14.93 -2.99 6.80
N THR A 89 -14.23 -1.98 7.29
CA THR A 89 -13.96 -1.79 8.72
C THR A 89 -14.12 -0.32 9.09
N THR A 90 -14.56 -0.05 10.31
CA THR A 90 -14.54 1.29 10.88
C THR A 90 -13.25 1.59 11.63
N PHE A 91 -12.42 0.58 11.88
CA PHE A 91 -11.08 0.75 12.44
C PHE A 91 -10.11 1.22 11.37
N ILE A 92 -10.03 2.54 11.22
CA ILE A 92 -9.22 3.17 10.19
C ILE A 92 -7.74 2.97 10.47
N SER A 93 -6.96 2.70 9.43
CA SER A 93 -5.51 2.69 9.50
C SER A 93 -4.91 3.60 8.44
N LEU A 94 -4.02 4.49 8.87
CA LEU A 94 -3.33 5.45 8.02
C LEU A 94 -1.84 5.14 8.00
N ALA A 95 -1.32 4.74 6.83
CA ALA A 95 0.08 4.41 6.68
C ALA A 95 0.90 5.66 6.34
N GLY A 96 1.88 5.96 7.18
CA GLY A 96 2.94 6.93 6.92
C GLY A 96 4.18 6.26 6.33
N SER A 97 5.27 7.00 6.28
CA SER A 97 6.57 6.45 5.84
C SER A 97 7.10 5.38 6.81
N TYR A 98 6.95 5.60 8.12
CA TYR A 98 7.52 4.76 9.18
C TYR A 98 6.48 4.17 10.12
N LEU A 99 5.32 4.81 10.24
CA LEU A 99 4.28 4.49 11.21
C LEU A 99 2.96 4.15 10.51
N VAL A 100 2.12 3.41 11.21
CA VAL A 100 0.70 3.26 10.89
C VAL A 100 -0.09 3.77 12.08
N LEU A 101 -0.92 4.80 11.86
CA LEU A 101 -1.82 5.34 12.86
C LEU A 101 -3.19 4.66 12.76
N MET A 102 -3.70 4.21 13.90
CA MET A 102 -5.06 3.67 14.04
C MET A 102 -5.86 4.59 14.97
N PRO A 103 -6.56 5.60 14.41
CA PRO A 103 -7.10 6.70 15.21
C PRO A 103 -8.19 6.32 16.20
N ASN A 104 -8.89 5.23 15.94
CA ASN A 104 -10.04 4.79 16.73
C ASN A 104 -9.90 3.36 17.26
N ASN A 105 -8.68 2.84 17.33
CA ASN A 105 -8.40 1.52 17.90
C ASN A 105 -7.31 1.63 18.99
N PRO A 106 -7.69 1.85 20.25
CA PRO A 106 -6.72 1.99 21.35
C PRO A 106 -6.00 0.70 21.71
N ARG A 107 -6.50 -0.45 21.25
CA ARG A 107 -5.89 -1.76 21.48
C ARG A 107 -4.82 -2.09 20.45
N ALA A 108 -4.80 -1.38 19.32
CA ALA A 108 -3.74 -1.53 18.34
C ALA A 108 -2.47 -0.84 18.84
N GLY A 109 -1.36 -1.49 18.64
CA GLY A 109 -0.07 -0.90 19.00
C GLY A 109 1.05 -1.92 18.90
N GLY A 110 2.25 -1.42 18.86
CA GLY A 110 3.44 -2.24 18.88
C GLY A 110 4.44 -1.91 17.78
N ILE A 111 5.38 -2.79 17.66
CA ILE A 111 6.45 -2.75 16.67
C ILE A 111 6.28 -3.96 15.78
N SER A 112 6.50 -3.81 14.48
CA SER A 112 6.44 -4.91 13.53
C SER A 112 7.18 -6.15 14.06
N ARG A 113 6.57 -7.31 13.94
CA ARG A 113 7.18 -8.59 14.37
C ARG A 113 8.44 -8.96 13.60
N ARG A 114 8.67 -8.30 12.46
CA ARG A 114 9.89 -8.48 11.66
C ARG A 114 11.10 -7.72 12.20
N ILE A 115 10.90 -6.87 13.22
CA ILE A 115 11.96 -6.09 13.86
C ILE A 115 12.31 -6.79 15.17
N GLU A 116 13.56 -7.18 15.34
CA GLU A 116 14.05 -7.96 16.47
C GLU A 116 15.29 -7.31 17.12
N GLY A 117 15.67 -7.80 18.31
CA GLY A 117 16.91 -7.44 18.99
C GLY A 117 17.02 -5.98 19.41
N ASP A 118 18.21 -5.42 19.27
CA ASP A 118 18.54 -4.04 19.70
C ASP A 118 17.74 -3.00 18.92
N GLU A 119 17.45 -3.24 17.65
CA GLU A 119 16.63 -2.35 16.83
C GLU A 119 15.23 -2.19 17.43
N ARG A 120 14.65 -3.28 17.91
CA ARG A 120 13.35 -3.25 18.59
C ARG A 120 13.39 -2.47 19.89
N THR A 121 14.45 -2.64 20.67
CA THR A 121 14.66 -1.92 21.93
C THR A 121 14.82 -0.42 21.70
N GLN A 122 15.59 -0.02 20.71
CA GLN A 122 15.78 1.38 20.32
C GLN A 122 14.48 2.03 19.87
N LEU A 123 13.67 1.31 19.08
CA LEU A 123 12.37 1.80 18.64
C LEU A 123 11.37 1.95 19.79
N LYS A 124 11.37 1.04 20.76
CA LYS A 124 10.56 1.19 21.98
C LYS A 124 10.92 2.47 22.75
N ALA A 125 12.20 2.73 22.89
CA ALA A 125 12.68 3.95 23.56
C ALA A 125 12.25 5.22 22.81
N ALA A 126 12.38 5.22 21.48
CA ALA A 126 11.94 6.34 20.65
C ALA A 126 10.42 6.55 20.70
N LEU A 127 9.63 5.48 20.66
CA LEU A 127 8.17 5.55 20.76
C LEU A 127 7.68 6.10 22.11
N SER A 128 8.39 5.80 23.19
CA SER A 128 8.02 6.28 24.53
C SER A 128 8.07 7.80 24.68
N THR A 129 8.77 8.48 23.77
CA THR A 129 8.87 9.95 23.74
C THR A 129 7.77 10.61 22.90
N LEU A 130 7.01 9.84 22.12
CA LEU A 130 5.96 10.35 21.26
C LEU A 130 4.67 10.59 22.03
N GLU A 131 4.04 11.73 21.78
CA GLU A 131 2.73 12.07 22.33
C GLU A 131 1.63 11.55 21.40
N LEU A 132 1.08 10.38 21.71
CA LEU A 132 -0.06 9.80 21.02
C LEU A 132 -1.36 10.21 21.72
N PRO A 133 -2.33 10.82 21.00
CA PRO A 133 -3.63 11.12 21.59
C PRO A 133 -4.31 9.90 22.19
N GLN A 134 -5.04 10.10 23.26
CA GLN A 134 -5.78 9.03 23.94
C GLN A 134 -6.79 8.38 22.98
N GLY A 135 -6.88 7.06 23.05
CA GLY A 135 -7.80 6.27 22.22
C GLY A 135 -7.24 5.89 20.87
N MET A 136 -6.02 6.33 20.55
CA MET A 136 -5.34 5.98 19.30
C MET A 136 -4.33 4.86 19.48
N GLY A 137 -4.15 4.05 18.44
CA GLY A 137 -3.11 3.02 18.35
C GLY A 137 -2.04 3.43 17.33
N LEU A 138 -0.82 2.96 17.55
CA LEU A 138 0.32 3.24 16.68
C LEU A 138 1.16 1.99 16.47
N ILE A 139 1.50 1.70 15.22
CA ILE A 139 2.35 0.57 14.83
C ILE A 139 3.57 1.11 14.09
N VAL A 140 4.76 0.61 14.42
CA VAL A 140 5.99 0.92 13.69
C VAL A 140 6.17 -0.07 12.55
N ARG A 141 6.31 0.46 11.34
CA ARG A 141 6.63 -0.32 10.14
C ARG A 141 8.11 -0.72 10.14
N THR A 142 8.45 -1.74 9.35
CA THR A 142 9.85 -2.16 9.13
C THR A 142 10.73 -1.02 8.62
N ALA A 143 10.17 -0.12 7.81
CA ALA A 143 10.87 1.08 7.33
C ALA A 143 11.26 2.07 8.44
N GLY A 144 10.70 1.93 9.65
CA GLY A 144 11.02 2.75 10.81
C GLY A 144 12.31 2.35 11.53
N VAL A 145 12.93 1.23 11.16
CA VAL A 145 14.20 0.79 11.76
C VAL A 145 15.29 1.84 11.54
N GLY A 146 16.01 2.18 12.60
CA GLY A 146 17.08 3.18 12.55
C GLY A 146 16.63 4.63 12.47
N LYS A 147 15.32 4.90 12.55
CA LYS A 147 14.79 6.27 12.55
C LYS A 147 14.84 6.89 13.94
N SER A 148 15.17 8.18 13.98
CA SER A 148 15.20 8.96 15.22
C SER A 148 13.80 9.22 15.74
N ALA A 149 13.70 9.57 17.05
CA ALA A 149 12.44 10.00 17.64
C ALA A 149 11.83 11.22 16.91
N GLU A 150 12.67 12.14 16.43
CA GLU A 150 12.23 13.32 15.66
C GLU A 150 11.62 12.94 14.31
N GLU A 151 12.22 11.99 13.59
CA GLU A 151 11.69 11.47 12.32
C GLU A 151 10.36 10.76 12.54
N LEU A 152 10.22 9.97 13.59
CA LEU A 152 8.98 9.30 13.95
C LEU A 152 7.89 10.28 14.38
N GLU A 153 8.23 11.29 15.18
CA GLU A 153 7.31 12.35 15.59
C GLU A 153 6.78 13.14 14.40
N TRP A 154 7.66 13.46 13.48
CA TRP A 154 7.26 14.14 12.24
C TRP A 154 6.25 13.31 11.43
N ASP A 155 6.52 12.01 11.25
CA ASP A 155 5.61 11.08 10.56
C ASP A 155 4.26 10.98 11.30
N LEU A 156 4.28 10.90 12.63
CA LEU A 156 3.07 10.90 13.45
C LEU A 156 2.25 12.19 13.27
N ASN A 157 2.89 13.34 13.27
CA ASN A 157 2.20 14.62 13.09
C ASN A 157 1.53 14.72 11.71
N VAL A 158 2.17 14.24 10.66
CA VAL A 158 1.58 14.14 9.32
C VAL A 158 0.32 13.27 9.35
N LEU A 159 0.38 12.12 10.01
CA LEU A 159 -0.75 11.20 10.13
C LEU A 159 -1.90 11.78 10.97
N LEU A 160 -1.59 12.49 12.04
CA LEU A 160 -2.60 13.18 12.86
C LEU A 160 -3.30 14.29 12.08
N ASN A 161 -2.56 15.06 11.31
CA ASN A 161 -3.13 16.07 10.42
C ASN A 161 -4.01 15.46 9.34
N HIS A 162 -3.57 14.33 8.77
CA HIS A 162 -4.36 13.59 7.78
C HIS A 162 -5.68 13.08 8.37
N TRP A 163 -5.64 12.50 9.57
CA TRP A 163 -6.85 12.07 10.27
C TRP A 163 -7.82 13.23 10.54
N SER A 164 -7.30 14.36 10.98
CA SER A 164 -8.09 15.57 11.19
C SER A 164 -8.78 16.04 9.89
N ALA A 165 -8.06 15.99 8.77
CA ALA A 165 -8.61 16.34 7.45
C ALA A 165 -9.70 15.35 7.01
N ILE A 166 -9.52 14.05 7.27
CA ILE A 166 -10.51 13.00 6.97
C ILE A 166 -11.81 13.26 7.75
N LYS A 167 -11.72 13.53 9.05
CA LYS A 167 -12.88 13.86 9.88
C LYS A 167 -13.59 15.13 9.41
N GLY A 168 -12.85 16.17 9.08
CA GLY A 168 -13.40 17.40 8.53
C GLY A 168 -14.13 17.18 7.21
N ALA A 169 -13.60 16.39 6.31
CA ALA A 169 -14.23 16.03 5.05
C ALA A 169 -15.51 15.19 5.27
N ALA A 170 -15.49 14.28 6.24
CA ALA A 170 -16.66 13.49 6.60
C ALA A 170 -17.80 14.37 7.15
N ASP A 171 -17.47 15.34 7.99
CA ASP A 171 -18.46 16.26 8.57
C ASP A 171 -19.07 17.21 7.53
N SER A 172 -18.33 17.52 6.47
CA SER A 172 -18.72 18.50 5.44
C SER A 172 -19.49 17.91 4.26
N ASN A 173 -19.56 16.59 4.14
CA ASN A 173 -20.17 15.92 3.00
C ASN A 173 -21.14 14.83 3.46
N PRO A 174 -22.31 14.68 2.79
CA PRO A 174 -23.22 13.58 3.07
C PRO A 174 -22.69 12.26 2.53
N ALA A 175 -23.09 11.16 3.15
CA ALA A 175 -22.83 9.81 2.62
C ALA A 175 -23.75 9.52 1.40
N PRO A 176 -23.30 8.72 0.41
CA PRO A 176 -21.95 8.16 0.29
C PRO A 176 -20.93 9.19 -0.27
N PHE A 177 -19.70 9.14 0.21
CA PHE A 177 -18.66 10.08 -0.20
C PHE A 177 -17.25 9.43 -0.08
N LEU A 178 -16.46 9.55 -1.14
CA LEU A 178 -15.03 9.15 -1.11
C LEU A 178 -14.22 10.22 -0.39
N ILE A 179 -13.66 9.89 0.76
CA ILE A 179 -12.86 10.82 1.58
C ILE A 179 -11.39 10.80 1.18
N HIS A 180 -10.81 9.59 1.07
CA HIS A 180 -9.38 9.40 0.80
C HIS A 180 -9.15 8.19 -0.10
N GLN A 181 -8.35 8.40 -1.13
CA GLN A 181 -7.95 7.37 -2.08
C GLN A 181 -6.51 6.94 -1.80
N GLU A 182 -6.35 5.90 -0.99
CA GLU A 182 -5.04 5.34 -0.62
C GLU A 182 -4.34 4.65 -1.81
N SER A 183 -5.11 4.16 -2.78
CA SER A 183 -4.61 3.48 -3.96
C SER A 183 -3.97 4.40 -5.00
N ASN A 184 -3.88 5.71 -4.75
CA ASN A 184 -3.17 6.63 -5.63
C ASN A 184 -1.68 6.25 -5.70
N VAL A 185 -1.22 5.91 -6.90
CA VAL A 185 0.16 5.47 -7.15
C VAL A 185 1.20 6.51 -6.71
N ILE A 186 0.88 7.79 -6.81
CA ILE A 186 1.78 8.88 -6.42
C ILE A 186 1.99 8.88 -4.90
N VAL A 187 0.89 8.82 -4.16
CA VAL A 187 0.92 8.77 -2.68
C VAL A 187 1.72 7.57 -2.20
N ARG A 188 1.46 6.39 -2.79
CA ARG A 188 2.18 5.16 -2.44
C ARG A 188 3.65 5.21 -2.85
N ALA A 189 3.96 5.72 -4.03
CA ALA A 189 5.34 5.84 -4.49
C ALA A 189 6.16 6.76 -3.60
N ILE A 190 5.61 7.91 -3.22
CA ILE A 190 6.28 8.85 -2.32
C ILE A 190 6.45 8.24 -0.93
N ARG A 191 5.42 7.58 -0.40
CA ARG A 191 5.49 6.95 0.91
C ARG A 191 6.52 5.81 0.98
N ASP A 192 6.54 4.93 -0.03
CA ASP A 192 7.26 3.66 0.05
C ASP A 192 8.61 3.68 -0.65
N TYR A 193 8.82 4.54 -1.64
CA TYR A 193 10.00 4.53 -2.48
C TYR A 193 10.87 5.79 -2.40
N LEU A 194 10.39 6.87 -1.80
CA LEU A 194 11.16 8.09 -1.67
C LEU A 194 12.23 7.96 -0.57
N ARG A 195 13.44 7.62 -1.00
CA ARG A 195 14.62 7.47 -0.13
C ARG A 195 15.56 8.66 -0.32
N ARG A 196 16.48 8.83 0.63
CA ARG A 196 17.46 9.93 0.60
C ARG A 196 18.38 9.90 -0.62
N ASP A 197 18.63 8.71 -1.17
CA ASP A 197 19.47 8.49 -2.36
C ASP A 197 18.76 8.79 -3.69
N ILE A 198 17.47 9.10 -3.67
CA ILE A 198 16.73 9.51 -4.87
C ILE A 198 17.14 10.94 -5.23
N GLY A 199 17.78 11.10 -6.37
CA GLY A 199 18.28 12.39 -6.86
C GLY A 199 17.19 13.27 -7.48
N GLU A 200 16.28 12.66 -8.25
CA GLU A 200 15.17 13.37 -8.89
C GLU A 200 13.96 12.48 -9.14
N ILE A 201 12.80 13.11 -9.19
CA ILE A 201 11.53 12.51 -9.53
C ILE A 201 11.02 13.23 -10.79
N LEU A 202 10.97 12.51 -11.90
CA LEU A 202 10.52 13.04 -13.18
C LEU A 202 9.08 12.67 -13.47
N ILE A 203 8.27 13.65 -13.80
CA ILE A 203 6.84 13.47 -14.09
C ILE A 203 6.50 14.19 -15.39
N ASP A 204 5.94 13.48 -16.35
CA ASP A 204 5.61 14.02 -17.69
C ASP A 204 4.18 14.58 -17.81
N SER A 205 3.30 14.29 -16.85
CA SER A 205 1.96 14.86 -16.78
C SER A 205 1.93 16.11 -15.91
N ASN A 206 1.43 17.22 -16.44
CA ASN A 206 1.34 18.47 -15.68
C ASN A 206 0.43 18.34 -14.44
N THR A 207 -0.73 17.71 -14.60
CA THR A 207 -1.70 17.49 -13.51
C THR A 207 -1.08 16.63 -12.40
N ILE A 208 -0.40 15.56 -12.77
CA ILE A 208 0.26 14.65 -11.82
C ILE A 208 1.45 15.34 -11.14
N TYR A 209 2.22 16.13 -11.90
CA TYR A 209 3.34 16.92 -11.36
C TYR A 209 2.87 17.89 -10.25
N GLU A 210 1.80 18.64 -10.47
CA GLU A 210 1.25 19.56 -9.46
C GLU A 210 0.73 18.82 -8.23
N ARG A 211 0.03 17.69 -8.40
CA ARG A 211 -0.43 16.85 -7.30
C ARG A 211 0.73 16.27 -6.49
N ALA A 212 1.77 15.79 -7.16
CA ALA A 212 2.95 15.26 -6.49
C ALA A 212 3.68 16.34 -5.69
N LYS A 213 3.81 17.55 -6.24
CA LYS A 213 4.40 18.68 -5.53
C LYS A 213 3.62 19.04 -4.27
N GLU A 214 2.31 19.15 -4.38
CA GLU A 214 1.43 19.45 -3.22
C GLU A 214 1.58 18.37 -2.14
N HIS A 215 1.57 17.11 -2.53
CA HIS A 215 1.73 15.99 -1.58
C HIS A 215 3.10 16.00 -0.92
N ILE A 216 4.18 16.19 -1.69
CA ILE A 216 5.56 16.25 -1.17
C ILE A 216 5.76 17.45 -0.23
N LYS A 217 5.15 18.61 -0.52
CA LYS A 217 5.17 19.76 0.40
C LYS A 217 4.63 19.41 1.78
N LEU A 218 3.61 18.56 1.83
CA LEU A 218 3.00 18.14 3.09
C LEU A 218 3.81 17.07 3.82
N VAL A 219 4.31 16.06 3.09
CA VAL A 219 4.89 14.87 3.71
C VAL A 219 6.42 14.87 3.73
N ARG A 220 7.06 15.47 2.74
CA ARG A 220 8.53 15.52 2.60
C ARG A 220 8.99 16.83 1.95
N PRO A 221 8.84 17.97 2.64
CA PRO A 221 9.21 19.28 2.06
C PRO A 221 10.68 19.38 1.67
N ASP A 222 11.56 18.61 2.29
CA ASP A 222 12.97 18.50 1.96
C ASP A 222 13.26 17.95 0.56
N PHE A 223 12.31 17.25 -0.05
CA PHE A 223 12.43 16.67 -1.40
C PHE A 223 11.79 17.50 -2.52
N ILE A 224 11.18 18.62 -2.21
CA ILE A 224 10.41 19.38 -3.22
C ILE A 224 11.26 19.83 -4.41
N SER A 225 12.52 20.15 -4.19
CA SER A 225 13.47 20.56 -5.25
C SER A 225 13.85 19.41 -6.18
N ARG A 226 13.58 18.17 -5.78
CA ARG A 226 13.87 16.97 -6.58
C ARG A 226 12.72 16.57 -7.51
N VAL A 227 11.54 17.14 -7.34
CA VAL A 227 10.38 16.91 -8.22
C VAL A 227 10.51 17.84 -9.42
N LYS A 228 10.60 17.25 -10.61
CA LYS A 228 10.82 17.95 -11.86
C LYS A 228 9.80 17.55 -12.92
N LYS A 229 9.32 18.55 -13.66
CA LYS A 229 8.51 18.30 -14.84
C LYS A 229 9.43 17.82 -15.99
N TYR A 230 9.04 16.71 -16.60
CA TYR A 230 9.71 16.23 -17.81
C TYR A 230 9.00 16.79 -19.05
N ASP A 231 9.74 17.55 -19.85
CA ASP A 231 9.24 18.19 -21.08
C ASP A 231 10.05 17.78 -22.32
N GLY A 232 10.74 16.64 -22.28
CA GLY A 232 11.51 16.14 -23.42
C GLY A 232 10.63 15.75 -24.61
N GLU A 233 11.17 15.82 -25.82
CA GLU A 233 10.49 15.43 -27.06
C GLU A 233 10.25 13.91 -27.14
N VAL A 234 11.19 13.14 -26.58
CA VAL A 234 11.07 11.68 -26.50
C VAL A 234 10.23 11.32 -25.28
N PRO A 235 9.23 10.43 -25.40
CA PRO A 235 8.44 9.99 -24.24
C PRO A 235 9.32 9.50 -23.09
N LEU A 236 8.95 9.85 -21.85
CA LEU A 236 9.79 9.65 -20.65
C LEU A 236 10.28 8.19 -20.51
N PHE A 237 9.40 7.22 -20.66
CA PHE A 237 9.77 5.81 -20.52
C PHE A 237 10.65 5.30 -21.65
N SER A 238 10.45 5.82 -22.86
CA SER A 238 11.34 5.52 -24.00
C SER A 238 12.73 6.14 -23.82
N HIS A 239 12.77 7.38 -23.33
CA HIS A 239 14.04 8.10 -23.08
C HIS A 239 14.96 7.35 -22.11
N TYR A 240 14.39 6.79 -21.05
CA TYR A 240 15.13 6.02 -20.04
C TYR A 240 15.12 4.50 -20.30
N GLN A 241 14.67 4.05 -21.47
CA GLN A 241 14.62 2.63 -21.86
C GLN A 241 13.77 1.76 -20.91
N ILE A 242 12.79 2.37 -20.27
CA ILE A 242 11.88 1.67 -19.34
C ILE A 242 10.86 0.87 -20.12
N GLU A 243 10.36 1.40 -21.23
CA GLU A 243 9.29 0.77 -22.03
C GLU A 243 9.69 -0.63 -22.52
N SER A 244 10.90 -0.78 -23.08
CA SER A 244 11.43 -2.07 -23.54
C SER A 244 11.60 -3.07 -22.39
N GLN A 245 11.93 -2.62 -21.20
CA GLN A 245 12.03 -3.47 -20.01
C GLN A 245 10.65 -3.90 -19.52
N ILE A 246 9.65 -3.00 -19.57
CA ILE A 246 8.25 -3.35 -19.28
C ILE A 246 7.74 -4.42 -20.25
N GLU A 247 8.01 -4.26 -21.54
CA GLU A 247 7.65 -5.26 -22.56
C GLU A 247 8.28 -6.61 -22.26
N SER A 248 9.56 -6.64 -21.85
CA SER A 248 10.24 -7.89 -21.50
C SER A 248 9.57 -8.63 -20.33
N ALA A 249 8.94 -7.88 -19.42
CA ALA A 249 8.24 -8.46 -18.28
C ALA A 249 6.99 -9.29 -18.67
N PHE A 250 6.43 -9.06 -19.85
CA PHE A 250 5.29 -9.80 -20.37
C PHE A 250 5.69 -10.93 -21.34
N GLN A 251 6.96 -11.05 -21.66
CA GLN A 251 7.46 -12.10 -22.53
C GLN A 251 7.85 -13.34 -21.73
N ARG A 252 7.54 -14.52 -22.28
CA ARG A 252 7.92 -15.79 -21.68
C ARG A 252 9.44 -16.01 -21.69
N GLU A 253 10.09 -15.65 -22.80
CA GLU A 253 11.53 -15.81 -23.00
C GLU A 253 12.24 -14.44 -22.94
N VAL A 254 13.36 -14.42 -22.22
CA VAL A 254 14.23 -13.23 -22.10
C VAL A 254 15.64 -13.60 -22.54
N ARG A 255 16.20 -12.83 -23.47
CA ARG A 255 17.55 -13.06 -24.01
C ARG A 255 18.61 -12.59 -23.01
N LEU A 256 19.73 -13.32 -22.99
CA LEU A 256 20.91 -12.99 -22.22
C LEU A 256 21.98 -12.32 -23.12
N PRO A 257 22.89 -11.48 -22.54
CA PRO A 257 23.89 -10.73 -23.32
C PRO A 257 24.76 -11.57 -24.24
N SER A 258 25.19 -12.77 -23.84
CA SER A 258 26.05 -13.65 -24.67
C SER A 258 25.28 -14.49 -25.68
N GLY A 259 23.96 -14.34 -25.78
CA GLY A 259 23.13 -15.05 -26.76
C GLY A 259 22.35 -16.25 -26.19
N GLY A 260 22.51 -16.58 -24.90
CA GLY A 260 21.62 -17.48 -24.19
C GLY A 260 20.26 -16.87 -23.90
N SER A 261 19.39 -17.62 -23.26
CA SER A 261 18.05 -17.14 -22.86
C SER A 261 17.58 -17.82 -21.57
N ILE A 262 16.65 -17.16 -20.90
CA ILE A 262 15.86 -17.76 -19.83
C ILE A 262 14.40 -17.83 -20.24
N VAL A 263 13.72 -18.89 -19.81
CA VAL A 263 12.28 -19.09 -20.04
C VAL A 263 11.59 -19.15 -18.69
N ILE A 264 10.63 -18.23 -18.47
CA ILE A 264 9.93 -18.08 -17.19
C ILE A 264 8.50 -18.56 -17.34
N ASP A 265 8.16 -19.64 -16.65
CA ASP A 265 6.83 -20.23 -16.67
C ASP A 265 6.21 -20.29 -15.28
N PRO A 266 5.06 -19.61 -15.05
CA PRO A 266 4.31 -19.80 -13.83
C PRO A 266 3.60 -21.16 -13.85
N THR A 267 3.66 -21.86 -12.71
CA THR A 267 2.85 -23.05 -12.47
C THR A 267 1.85 -22.79 -11.35
N GLU A 268 1.00 -23.76 -11.02
CA GLU A 268 0.01 -23.61 -9.94
C GLU A 268 0.65 -23.27 -8.58
N ALA A 269 1.84 -23.84 -8.29
CA ALA A 269 2.46 -23.73 -6.97
C ALA A 269 3.82 -23.02 -6.98
N LEU A 270 4.47 -22.88 -8.12
CA LEU A 270 5.80 -22.30 -8.23
C LEU A 270 6.03 -21.63 -9.59
N THR A 271 7.08 -20.83 -9.68
CA THR A 271 7.59 -20.32 -10.96
C THR A 271 8.79 -21.13 -11.37
N SER A 272 8.75 -21.76 -12.56
CA SER A 272 9.89 -22.49 -13.11
C SER A 272 10.67 -21.59 -14.07
N ILE A 273 12.00 -21.67 -14.02
CA ILE A 273 12.88 -20.91 -14.92
C ILE A 273 13.87 -21.89 -15.57
N ASP A 274 13.79 -21.98 -16.90
CA ASP A 274 14.71 -22.76 -17.70
C ASP A 274 15.80 -21.86 -18.28
N ILE A 275 17.05 -22.34 -18.32
CA ILE A 275 18.20 -21.60 -18.80
C ILE A 275 18.75 -22.31 -20.05
N ASN A 276 18.83 -21.57 -21.16
CA ASN A 276 19.34 -22.05 -22.43
C ASN A 276 20.61 -21.32 -22.83
N SER A 277 21.67 -22.04 -23.11
CA SER A 277 22.94 -21.48 -23.59
C SER A 277 23.02 -21.32 -25.11
N ALA A 278 22.09 -21.88 -25.86
CA ALA A 278 21.92 -22.04 -27.30
C ALA A 278 22.91 -21.34 -28.26
N ARG A 279 23.17 -20.02 -28.08
CA ARG A 279 24.07 -19.23 -28.92
C ARG A 279 25.29 -18.70 -28.17
N ALA A 280 25.42 -18.97 -26.89
CA ALA A 280 26.52 -18.53 -26.03
C ALA A 280 27.70 -19.52 -26.17
N THR A 281 28.37 -19.54 -27.33
CA THR A 281 29.43 -20.51 -27.67
C THR A 281 30.84 -19.95 -27.57
N LYS A 282 31.04 -18.86 -26.86
CA LYS A 282 32.35 -18.19 -26.69
C LYS A 282 33.24 -18.83 -25.61
N GLY A 283 32.74 -19.79 -24.84
CA GLY A 283 33.49 -20.50 -23.83
C GLY A 283 34.49 -21.50 -24.45
N GLY A 284 35.59 -21.77 -23.75
CA GLY A 284 36.61 -22.69 -24.18
C GLY A 284 36.16 -24.15 -24.11
N ASP A 285 35.18 -24.46 -23.27
CA ASP A 285 34.56 -25.76 -23.10
C ASP A 285 33.11 -25.70 -22.63
N ILE A 286 32.47 -26.82 -22.41
CA ILE A 286 31.06 -26.92 -22.01
C ILE A 286 30.86 -26.32 -20.59
N GLU A 287 31.81 -26.57 -19.68
CA GLU A 287 31.70 -26.08 -18.30
C GLU A 287 31.83 -24.56 -18.22
N GLU A 288 32.79 -24.00 -18.95
CA GLU A 288 32.96 -22.54 -19.05
C GLU A 288 31.74 -21.89 -19.67
N THR A 289 31.18 -22.47 -20.73
CA THR A 289 29.95 -21.98 -21.36
C THR A 289 28.78 -22.02 -20.39
N ALA A 290 28.62 -23.14 -19.65
CA ALA A 290 27.55 -23.27 -18.65
C ALA A 290 27.73 -22.27 -17.50
N LEU A 291 28.94 -22.06 -17.00
CA LEU A 291 29.24 -21.10 -15.94
C LEU A 291 28.87 -19.68 -16.37
N ASN A 292 29.32 -19.26 -17.54
CA ASN A 292 29.06 -17.90 -18.05
C ASN A 292 27.56 -17.67 -18.27
N THR A 293 26.87 -18.64 -18.87
CA THR A 293 25.42 -18.55 -19.09
C THR A 293 24.66 -18.49 -17.78
N ASN A 294 25.03 -19.32 -16.78
CA ASN A 294 24.38 -19.34 -15.49
C ASN A 294 24.60 -18.05 -14.68
N LEU A 295 25.76 -17.44 -14.76
CA LEU A 295 26.05 -16.16 -14.11
C LEU A 295 25.19 -15.02 -14.72
N GLU A 296 25.13 -14.95 -16.05
CA GLU A 296 24.23 -13.99 -16.74
C GLU A 296 22.77 -14.24 -16.40
N ALA A 297 22.37 -15.52 -16.36
CA ALA A 297 21.02 -15.91 -16.01
C ALA A 297 20.66 -15.50 -14.56
N ALA A 298 21.57 -15.65 -13.61
CA ALA A 298 21.34 -15.26 -12.22
C ALA A 298 21.02 -13.76 -12.10
N ASP A 299 21.79 -12.92 -12.78
CA ASP A 299 21.56 -11.47 -12.80
C ASP A 299 20.20 -11.11 -13.42
N GLU A 300 19.90 -11.72 -14.57
CA GLU A 300 18.65 -11.46 -15.29
C GLU A 300 17.42 -12.02 -14.55
N ILE A 301 17.53 -13.19 -13.92
CA ILE A 301 16.47 -13.75 -13.09
C ILE A 301 16.15 -12.82 -11.92
N ALA A 302 17.15 -12.32 -11.22
CA ALA A 302 16.96 -11.39 -10.12
C ALA A 302 16.25 -10.12 -10.58
N ARG A 303 16.59 -9.61 -11.77
CA ARG A 303 15.93 -8.45 -12.38
C ARG A 303 14.49 -8.75 -12.75
N GLN A 304 14.21 -9.88 -13.39
CA GLN A 304 12.88 -10.27 -13.84
C GLN A 304 11.95 -10.57 -12.66
N LEU A 305 12.44 -11.17 -11.58
CA LEU A 305 11.64 -11.39 -10.36
C LEU A 305 11.14 -10.08 -9.76
N ARG A 306 12.02 -9.05 -9.72
CA ARG A 306 11.62 -7.71 -9.26
C ARG A 306 10.66 -7.02 -10.23
N LEU A 307 10.97 -7.05 -11.53
CA LEU A 307 10.19 -6.39 -12.56
C LEU A 307 8.78 -6.98 -12.70
N ARG A 308 8.64 -8.29 -12.55
CA ARG A 308 7.38 -9.01 -12.64
C ARG A 308 6.65 -9.15 -11.30
N ASP A 309 7.25 -8.66 -10.22
CA ASP A 309 6.73 -8.79 -8.85
C ASP A 309 6.42 -10.26 -8.48
N LEU A 310 7.34 -11.15 -8.81
CA LEU A 310 7.22 -12.57 -8.51
C LEU A 310 7.78 -12.88 -7.12
N GLY A 311 6.99 -13.62 -6.35
CA GLY A 311 7.37 -14.13 -5.04
C GLY A 311 6.95 -15.58 -4.87
N GLY A 312 7.32 -16.17 -3.74
CA GLY A 312 7.03 -17.55 -3.44
C GLY A 312 8.15 -18.50 -3.84
N LEU A 313 7.78 -19.69 -4.29
CA LEU A 313 8.74 -20.73 -4.68
C LEU A 313 9.16 -20.54 -6.14
N VAL A 314 10.49 -20.56 -6.37
CA VAL A 314 11.10 -20.44 -7.70
C VAL A 314 12.02 -21.62 -7.94
#